data_5fc3948eef13d6e9d3f5cfe0d0495003
#
_entry.id   5fc3948eef13d6e9d3f5cfe0d0495003
#
_cell.length_a   1.000
_cell.length_b   1.000
_cell.length_c   1.000
_cell.angle_alpha   90.00
_cell.angle_beta   90.00
_cell.angle_gamma   90.00
#
_symmetry.space_group_name_H-M   'P 1'
#
loop_
_entity.id
_entity.type
_entity.pdbx_description
1 polymer ?
#
loop_
_entity_poly.entity_id
_entity_poly.type
_entity_poly.pdbx_seq_one_letter_code
_entity_poly.pdbx_strand_id
1 'polypeptide(L)'
;MNSLSRRKFLKISGATIVTAAALAGSAKTFVNAAESYSKPKGLQIIPSYCDLCFWKCGLLAYVKDGELWKVEGNPKDPLSNGRLCPRGTGGVGSHYDKERLKSPLIRKSERGEEKWVEVTWNEAFDYIANKMNKMKDTYGPEAMALFSHGIGGSFIKH
;
A
#
# COMPACT_ATOMS: atom_id res chain seq x y z
N MET A 1 23.12 39.01 -1.51
CA MET A 1 23.03 37.62 -1.99
C MET A 1 21.99 37.57 -3.11
N ASN A 2 22.41 37.40 -4.37
CA ASN A 2 21.48 37.40 -5.50
C ASN A 2 20.73 36.07 -5.56
N SER A 3 19.42 36.09 -5.33
CA SER A 3 18.58 34.91 -5.45
C SER A 3 18.43 34.50 -6.91
N LEU A 4 18.82 33.28 -7.22
CA LEU A 4 18.61 32.68 -8.55
C LEU A 4 17.11 32.45 -8.77
N SER A 5 16.54 33.06 -9.82
CA SER A 5 15.14 32.80 -10.18
C SER A 5 14.98 31.34 -10.67
N ARG A 6 13.81 30.71 -10.44
CA ARG A 6 13.49 29.34 -10.88
C ARG A 6 13.76 29.11 -12.37
N ARG A 7 13.48 30.13 -13.19
CA ARG A 7 13.73 30.09 -14.64
C ARG A 7 15.23 30.08 -15.00
N LYS A 8 16.05 30.78 -14.21
CA LYS A 8 17.50 30.80 -14.37
C LYS A 8 18.14 29.51 -13.92
N PHE A 9 17.65 28.91 -12.84
CA PHE A 9 18.04 27.60 -12.35
C PHE A 9 17.77 26.49 -13.38
N LEU A 10 16.56 26.45 -13.97
CA LEU A 10 16.21 25.46 -15.00
C LEU A 10 17.04 25.59 -16.28
N LYS A 11 17.37 26.83 -16.69
CA LYS A 11 18.26 27.04 -17.86
C LYS A 11 19.70 26.56 -17.60
N ILE A 12 20.22 26.79 -16.40
CA ILE A 12 21.56 26.35 -16.02
C ILE A 12 21.63 24.84 -15.91
N SER A 13 20.65 24.20 -15.25
CA SER A 13 20.56 22.74 -15.13
C SER A 13 20.39 22.05 -16.47
N GLY A 14 19.58 22.60 -17.39
CA GLY A 14 19.39 22.06 -18.72
C GLY A 14 20.65 22.14 -19.56
N ALA A 15 21.37 23.27 -19.51
CA ALA A 15 22.64 23.45 -20.23
C ALA A 15 23.74 22.49 -19.73
N THR A 16 23.80 22.23 -18.43
CA THR A 16 24.80 21.31 -17.83
C THR A 16 24.57 19.86 -18.26
N ILE A 17 23.29 19.44 -18.37
CA ILE A 17 22.94 18.08 -18.83
C ILE A 17 23.33 17.88 -20.30
N VAL A 18 23.07 18.87 -21.15
CA VAL A 18 23.40 18.78 -22.59
C VAL A 18 24.93 18.77 -22.83
N THR A 19 25.69 19.58 -22.08
CA THR A 19 27.16 19.57 -22.19
C THR A 19 27.79 18.30 -21.64
N ALA A 20 27.26 17.73 -20.54
CA ALA A 20 27.73 16.44 -20.04
C ALA A 20 27.44 15.28 -21.01
N ALA A 21 26.27 15.29 -21.67
CA ALA A 21 25.91 14.30 -22.70
C ALA A 21 26.77 14.41 -23.96
N ALA A 22 27.17 15.63 -24.37
CA ALA A 22 28.07 15.86 -25.53
C ALA A 22 29.51 15.44 -25.24
N LEU A 23 30.00 15.57 -24.01
CA LEU A 23 31.33 15.13 -23.56
C LEU A 23 31.44 13.63 -23.29
N ALA A 24 30.32 12.95 -23.00
CA ALA A 24 30.24 11.53 -22.65
C ALA A 24 30.06 10.59 -23.87
N GLY A 25 30.29 11.06 -25.08
CA GLY A 25 30.33 10.25 -26.31
C GLY A 25 29.37 9.08 -26.37
N SER A 26 28.15 9.35 -26.78
CA SER A 26 27.06 8.43 -27.12
C SER A 26 26.02 8.12 -26.07
N ALA A 27 24.77 8.41 -26.41
CA ALA A 27 23.55 8.04 -25.65
C ALA A 27 23.45 6.54 -25.31
N LYS A 28 24.21 5.70 -26.00
CA LYS A 28 24.32 4.25 -25.74
C LYS A 28 24.87 3.91 -24.34
N THR A 29 25.79 4.77 -23.81
CA THR A 29 26.38 4.53 -22.48
C THR A 29 25.36 4.71 -21.33
N PHE A 30 24.43 5.65 -21.49
CA PHE A 30 23.37 5.85 -20.48
C PHE A 30 22.28 4.75 -20.52
N VAL A 31 21.96 4.23 -21.70
CA VAL A 31 21.01 3.12 -21.85
C VAL A 31 21.60 1.84 -21.26
N ASN A 32 22.85 1.55 -21.51
CA ASN A 32 23.53 0.37 -20.96
C ASN A 32 23.73 0.44 -19.44
N ALA A 33 23.88 1.63 -18.85
CA ALA A 33 23.94 1.79 -17.40
C ALA A 33 22.58 1.50 -16.73
N ALA A 34 21.47 1.75 -17.41
CA ALA A 34 20.14 1.38 -16.92
C ALA A 34 19.86 -0.13 -17.05
N GLU A 35 20.41 -0.78 -18.08
CA GLU A 35 20.27 -2.25 -18.28
C GLU A 35 21.20 -3.08 -17.38
N SER A 36 22.29 -2.50 -16.91
CA SER A 36 23.24 -3.19 -16.01
C SER A 36 22.81 -3.23 -14.54
N TYR A 37 21.59 -2.76 -14.20
CA TYR A 37 21.03 -2.95 -12.87
C TYR A 37 20.71 -4.45 -12.68
N SER A 38 21.73 -5.20 -12.30
CA SER A 38 21.59 -6.62 -12.01
C SER A 38 20.58 -6.76 -10.88
N LYS A 39 19.52 -7.55 -11.12
CA LYS A 39 18.55 -7.86 -10.07
C LYS A 39 19.31 -8.38 -8.84
N PRO A 40 19.05 -7.85 -7.63
CA PRO A 40 19.71 -8.35 -6.44
C PRO A 40 19.57 -9.86 -6.34
N LYS A 41 20.64 -10.57 -5.99
CA LYS A 41 20.57 -12.01 -5.75
C LYS A 41 19.52 -12.27 -4.67
N GLY A 42 18.70 -13.33 -4.86
CA GLY A 42 17.62 -13.66 -3.93
C GLY A 42 16.33 -12.86 -4.10
N LEU A 43 16.23 -11.97 -5.10
CA LEU A 43 15.00 -11.21 -5.34
C LEU A 43 13.93 -12.09 -6.00
N GLN A 44 12.81 -12.24 -5.32
CA GLN A 44 11.59 -12.84 -5.85
C GLN A 44 10.59 -11.76 -6.24
N ILE A 45 9.89 -11.95 -7.35
CA ILE A 45 8.81 -11.06 -7.80
C ILE A 45 7.51 -11.87 -7.78
N ILE A 46 6.61 -11.51 -6.89
CA ILE A 46 5.37 -12.24 -6.64
C ILE A 46 4.19 -11.39 -7.07
N PRO A 47 3.38 -11.82 -8.04
CA PRO A 47 2.12 -11.16 -8.37
C PRO A 47 1.16 -11.21 -7.19
N SER A 48 0.54 -10.06 -6.88
CA SER A 48 -0.42 -9.91 -5.79
C SER A 48 -1.38 -8.77 -6.11
N TYR A 49 -2.13 -8.33 -5.14
CA TYR A 49 -3.02 -7.16 -5.26
C TYR A 49 -2.91 -6.25 -4.04
N CYS A 50 -3.22 -4.97 -4.25
CA CYS A 50 -3.24 -3.97 -3.20
C CYS A 50 -4.57 -4.04 -2.44
N ASP A 51 -4.52 -4.10 -1.12
CA ASP A 51 -5.69 -4.17 -0.23
C ASP A 51 -5.93 -2.90 0.59
N LEU A 52 -5.31 -1.78 0.23
CA LEU A 52 -5.46 -0.50 0.94
C LEU A 52 -6.76 0.24 0.61
N CYS A 53 -7.44 -0.14 -0.46
CA CYS A 53 -8.76 0.39 -0.80
C CYS A 53 -9.54 -0.61 -1.66
N PHE A 54 -10.78 -0.25 -1.99
CA PHE A 54 -11.71 -1.12 -2.72
C PHE A 54 -11.31 -1.45 -4.18
N TRP A 55 -10.38 -0.71 -4.78
CA TRP A 55 -9.97 -0.92 -6.17
C TRP A 55 -9.20 -2.23 -6.40
N LYS A 56 -8.52 -2.75 -5.39
CA LYS A 56 -7.76 -4.01 -5.47
C LYS A 56 -6.80 -4.08 -6.66
N CYS A 57 -6.10 -2.96 -6.94
CA CYS A 57 -5.15 -2.89 -8.05
C CYS A 57 -4.13 -4.02 -8.00
N GLY A 58 -3.89 -4.67 -9.15
CA GLY A 58 -2.85 -5.69 -9.27
C GLY A 58 -1.46 -5.09 -9.05
N LEU A 59 -0.64 -5.75 -8.25
CA LEU A 59 0.72 -5.34 -7.95
C LEU A 59 1.74 -6.46 -8.11
N LEU A 60 2.99 -6.09 -8.20
CA LEU A 60 4.15 -6.96 -8.09
C LEU A 60 4.85 -6.67 -6.77
N ALA A 61 4.90 -7.68 -5.90
CA ALA A 61 5.64 -7.64 -4.65
C ALA A 61 7.08 -8.11 -4.89
N TYR A 62 8.04 -7.29 -4.55
CA TYR A 62 9.46 -7.58 -4.63
C TYR A 62 9.93 -8.01 -3.25
N VAL A 63 10.23 -9.29 -3.10
CA VAL A 63 10.68 -9.90 -1.84
C VAL A 63 12.17 -10.19 -1.94
N LYS A 64 12.95 -9.69 -1.01
CA LYS A 64 14.38 -9.90 -0.90
C LYS A 64 14.69 -10.52 0.47
N ASP A 65 15.41 -11.63 0.47
CA ASP A 65 15.82 -12.35 1.70
C ASP A 65 14.63 -12.65 2.66
N GLY A 66 13.44 -12.92 2.08
CA GLY A 66 12.22 -13.19 2.83
C GLY A 66 11.43 -11.95 3.27
N GLU A 67 11.93 -10.74 3.02
CA GLU A 67 11.28 -9.49 3.39
C GLU A 67 10.72 -8.76 2.17
N LEU A 68 9.54 -8.14 2.33
CA LEU A 68 8.94 -7.30 1.32
C LEU A 68 9.72 -6.00 1.17
N TRP A 69 10.50 -5.88 0.10
CA TRP A 69 11.35 -4.73 -0.14
C TRP A 69 10.62 -3.55 -0.80
N LYS A 70 9.83 -3.82 -1.84
CA LYS A 70 9.01 -2.80 -2.52
C LYS A 70 7.80 -3.42 -3.20
N VAL A 71 6.86 -2.57 -3.62
CA VAL A 71 5.73 -2.94 -4.47
C VAL A 71 5.63 -1.99 -5.66
N GLU A 72 5.22 -2.52 -6.79
CA GLU A 72 4.93 -1.77 -8.03
C GLU A 72 3.62 -2.25 -8.63
N GLY A 73 2.99 -1.43 -9.48
CA GLY A 73 1.80 -1.86 -10.21
C GLY A 73 2.13 -2.96 -11.21
N ASN A 74 1.23 -3.93 -11.34
CA ASN A 74 1.39 -5.02 -12.30
C ASN A 74 0.91 -4.59 -13.70
N PRO A 75 1.80 -4.51 -14.72
CA PRO A 75 1.42 -4.13 -16.07
C PRO A 75 0.40 -5.06 -16.74
N LYS A 76 0.28 -6.30 -16.23
CA LYS A 76 -0.66 -7.30 -16.73
C LYS A 76 -2.05 -7.19 -16.07
N ASP A 77 -2.21 -6.34 -15.07
CA ASP A 77 -3.52 -6.11 -14.45
C ASP A 77 -4.41 -5.27 -15.37
N PRO A 78 -5.55 -5.80 -15.86
CA PRO A 78 -6.41 -5.08 -16.79
C PRO A 78 -7.13 -3.89 -16.16
N LEU A 79 -7.24 -3.84 -14.82
CA LEU A 79 -7.91 -2.76 -14.11
C LEU A 79 -7.01 -1.55 -13.93
N SER A 80 -5.81 -1.75 -13.44
CA SER A 80 -4.87 -0.67 -13.10
C SER A 80 -3.82 -0.37 -14.17
N ASN A 81 -3.61 -1.29 -15.15
CA ASN A 81 -2.61 -1.16 -16.20
C ASN A 81 -1.22 -0.78 -15.68
N GLY A 82 -0.76 -1.43 -14.63
CA GLY A 82 0.52 -1.16 -14.02
C GLY A 82 0.58 0.10 -13.15
N ARG A 83 -0.56 0.75 -12.90
CA ARG A 83 -0.61 1.94 -12.04
C ARG A 83 -0.88 1.54 -10.59
N LEU A 84 -0.07 2.09 -9.70
CA LEU A 84 -0.27 1.96 -8.25
C LEU A 84 -0.20 3.36 -7.64
N CYS A 85 -1.21 3.73 -6.86
CA CYS A 85 -1.26 5.06 -6.25
C CYS A 85 -0.27 5.17 -5.07
N PRO A 86 0.03 6.39 -4.57
CA PRO A 86 0.94 6.58 -3.43
C PRO A 86 0.57 5.78 -2.18
N ARG A 87 -0.71 5.53 -1.91
CA ARG A 87 -1.14 4.67 -0.81
C ARG A 87 -0.68 3.22 -1.00
N GLY A 88 -0.82 2.70 -2.22
CA GLY A 88 -0.38 1.35 -2.55
C GLY A 88 1.14 1.20 -2.48
N THR A 89 1.89 2.13 -3.07
CA THR A 89 3.36 2.11 -3.00
C THR A 89 3.90 2.32 -1.59
N GLY A 90 3.22 3.14 -0.77
CA GLY A 90 3.54 3.34 0.65
C GLY A 90 3.16 2.18 1.57
N GLY A 91 2.44 1.17 1.06
CA GLY A 91 1.98 0.02 1.83
C GLY A 91 3.09 -0.80 2.51
N VAL A 92 4.30 -0.78 1.95
CA VAL A 92 5.48 -1.42 2.56
C VAL A 92 5.78 -0.79 3.92
N GLY A 93 5.75 0.54 4.04
CA GLY A 93 5.92 1.25 5.31
C GLY A 93 4.88 0.84 6.34
N SER A 94 3.60 0.79 5.94
CA SER A 94 2.52 0.34 6.83
C SER A 94 2.64 -1.12 7.24
N HIS A 95 3.22 -1.97 6.39
CA HIS A 95 3.45 -3.38 6.71
C HIS A 95 4.48 -3.56 7.84
N TYR A 96 5.54 -2.75 7.82
CA TYR A 96 6.62 -2.81 8.81
C TYR A 96 6.48 -1.76 9.94
N ASP A 97 5.34 -1.09 10.02
CA ASP A 97 5.08 -0.14 11.10
C ASP A 97 5.13 -0.84 12.46
N LYS A 98 5.90 -0.26 13.38
CA LYS A 98 6.06 -0.80 14.74
C LYS A 98 4.76 -0.75 15.55
N GLU A 99 3.90 0.21 15.24
CA GLU A 99 2.60 0.40 15.90
C GLU A 99 1.46 -0.38 15.21
N ARG A 100 1.78 -1.16 14.16
CA ARG A 100 0.79 -1.98 13.50
C ARG A 100 0.16 -2.97 14.47
N LEU A 101 -1.18 -2.94 14.57
CA LEU A 101 -1.94 -3.90 15.37
C LEU A 101 -1.70 -5.32 14.86
N LYS A 102 -1.35 -6.24 15.75
CA LYS A 102 -1.10 -7.67 15.46
C LYS A 102 -2.21 -8.57 15.99
N SER A 103 -3.04 -8.05 16.86
CA SER A 103 -4.13 -8.76 17.53
C SER A 103 -5.37 -7.88 17.59
N PRO A 104 -6.58 -8.46 17.70
CA PRO A 104 -7.78 -7.69 17.94
C PRO A 104 -7.73 -6.93 19.26
N LEU A 105 -8.37 -5.76 19.29
CA LEU A 105 -8.51 -4.94 20.49
C LEU A 105 -9.99 -4.78 20.84
N ILE A 106 -10.34 -5.00 22.10
CA ILE A 106 -11.67 -4.71 22.64
C ILE A 106 -11.57 -3.52 23.60
N ARG A 107 -12.42 -2.52 23.40
CA ARG A 107 -12.54 -1.41 24.34
C ARG A 107 -13.29 -1.87 25.58
N LYS A 108 -12.67 -1.74 26.75
CA LYS A 108 -13.25 -2.10 28.06
C LYS A 108 -13.78 -0.88 28.83
N SER A 109 -13.69 0.30 28.25
CA SER A 109 -14.12 1.56 28.86
C SER A 109 -15.37 2.14 28.18
N GLU A 110 -15.85 3.24 28.73
CA GLU A 110 -16.93 4.01 28.13
C GLU A 110 -16.55 4.58 26.75
N ARG A 111 -17.57 4.94 25.97
CA ARG A 111 -17.38 5.50 24.65
C ARG A 111 -16.63 6.85 24.74
N GLY A 112 -15.49 6.96 24.05
CA GLY A 112 -14.61 8.13 24.10
C GLY A 112 -13.36 7.95 24.95
N GLU A 113 -13.30 6.93 25.81
CA GLU A 113 -12.07 6.58 26.53
C GLU A 113 -11.22 5.59 25.74
N GLU A 114 -9.89 5.71 25.83
CA GLU A 114 -8.92 4.92 25.07
C GLU A 114 -8.35 3.72 25.86
N LYS A 115 -9.21 2.98 26.57
CA LYS A 115 -8.79 1.78 27.29
C LYS A 115 -9.04 0.54 26.45
N TRP A 116 -8.06 0.17 25.66
CA TRP A 116 -8.08 -1.00 24.79
C TRP A 116 -7.36 -2.18 25.43
N VAL A 117 -7.93 -3.36 25.28
CA VAL A 117 -7.34 -4.62 25.77
C VAL A 117 -7.18 -5.55 24.58
N GLU A 118 -5.96 -6.10 24.45
CA GLU A 118 -5.63 -7.10 23.45
C GLU A 118 -6.36 -8.42 23.79
N VAL A 119 -6.94 -9.06 22.80
CA VAL A 119 -7.68 -10.31 22.92
C VAL A 119 -7.33 -11.27 21.78
N THR A 120 -7.68 -12.54 21.94
CA THR A 120 -7.58 -13.52 20.85
C THR A 120 -8.65 -13.28 19.80
N TRP A 121 -8.46 -13.83 18.58
CA TRP A 121 -9.46 -13.79 17.53
C TRP A 121 -10.78 -14.46 17.93
N ASN A 122 -10.71 -15.58 18.65
CA ASN A 122 -11.92 -16.27 19.14
C ASN A 122 -12.71 -15.38 20.10
N GLU A 123 -12.04 -14.79 21.08
CA GLU A 123 -12.71 -13.85 22.01
C GLU A 123 -13.31 -12.65 21.28
N ALA A 124 -12.65 -12.11 20.25
CA ALA A 124 -13.18 -11.02 19.46
C ALA A 124 -14.44 -11.45 18.68
N PHE A 125 -14.42 -12.62 18.04
CA PHE A 125 -15.57 -13.15 17.31
C PHE A 125 -16.75 -13.44 18.25
N ASP A 126 -16.50 -14.05 19.39
CA ASP A 126 -17.54 -14.30 20.40
C ASP A 126 -18.16 -13.00 20.92
N TYR A 127 -17.32 -11.99 21.17
CA TYR A 127 -17.81 -10.67 21.57
C TYR A 127 -18.71 -10.03 20.50
N ILE A 128 -18.29 -10.06 19.22
CA ILE A 128 -19.08 -9.53 18.11
C ILE A 128 -20.41 -10.30 17.97
N ALA A 129 -20.36 -11.64 17.92
CA ALA A 129 -21.53 -12.49 17.76
C ALA A 129 -22.55 -12.28 18.89
N ASN A 130 -22.08 -12.21 20.13
CA ASN A 130 -22.94 -11.95 21.29
C ASN A 130 -23.62 -10.57 21.21
N LYS A 131 -22.88 -9.54 20.77
CA LYS A 131 -23.44 -8.19 20.56
C LYS A 131 -24.49 -8.19 19.46
N MET A 132 -24.21 -8.82 18.32
CA MET A 132 -25.14 -8.91 17.19
C MET A 132 -26.42 -9.67 17.59
N ASN A 133 -26.29 -10.81 18.26
CA ASN A 133 -27.46 -11.58 18.75
C ASN A 133 -28.31 -10.75 19.73
N LYS A 134 -27.65 -10.06 20.68
CA LYS A 134 -28.39 -9.19 21.61
C LYS A 134 -29.14 -8.07 20.88
N MET A 135 -28.54 -7.44 19.85
CA MET A 135 -29.22 -6.40 19.07
C MET A 135 -30.42 -6.98 18.31
N LYS A 136 -30.21 -8.13 17.65
CA LYS A 136 -31.30 -8.85 16.96
C LYS A 136 -32.46 -9.22 17.89
N ASP A 137 -32.15 -9.75 19.05
CA ASP A 137 -33.17 -10.19 20.03
C ASP A 137 -33.93 -9.01 20.66
N THR A 138 -33.26 -7.84 20.78
CA THR A 138 -33.87 -6.64 21.39
C THR A 138 -34.69 -5.83 20.39
N TYR A 139 -34.20 -5.67 19.15
CA TYR A 139 -34.73 -4.71 18.17
C TYR A 139 -35.18 -5.36 16.86
N GLY A 140 -35.04 -6.68 16.70
CA GLY A 140 -35.29 -7.39 15.45
C GLY A 140 -34.08 -7.44 14.51
N PRO A 141 -34.12 -8.32 13.49
CA PRO A 141 -33.02 -8.50 12.55
C PRO A 141 -32.73 -7.25 11.69
N GLU A 142 -33.75 -6.39 11.48
CA GLU A 142 -33.64 -5.14 10.70
C GLU A 142 -32.79 -4.06 11.40
N ALA A 143 -32.45 -4.25 12.69
CA ALA A 143 -31.56 -3.35 13.41
C ALA A 143 -30.10 -3.43 12.97
N MET A 144 -29.78 -4.44 12.14
CA MET A 144 -28.43 -4.64 11.61
C MET A 144 -28.36 -4.33 10.12
N ALA A 145 -27.39 -3.52 9.74
CA ALA A 145 -27.15 -3.19 8.34
C ALA A 145 -25.67 -3.42 7.99
N LEU A 146 -25.42 -4.01 6.81
CA LEU A 146 -24.09 -4.11 6.23
C LEU A 146 -23.87 -2.95 5.26
N PHE A 147 -22.96 -2.05 5.60
CA PHE A 147 -22.48 -1.04 4.67
C PHE A 147 -21.17 -1.51 4.04
N SER A 148 -21.21 -1.84 2.76
CA SER A 148 -20.07 -2.37 2.01
C SER A 148 -19.88 -1.61 0.71
N HIS A 149 -18.64 -1.41 0.30
CA HIS A 149 -18.29 -0.66 -0.91
C HIS A 149 -17.28 -1.41 -1.77
N GLY A 150 -17.51 -1.38 -3.09
CA GLY A 150 -16.56 -1.80 -4.12
C GLY A 150 -16.31 -3.30 -4.22
N ILE A 151 -15.27 -3.65 -4.95
CA ILE A 151 -14.88 -5.04 -5.25
C ILE A 151 -14.52 -5.82 -3.99
N GLY A 152 -13.96 -5.14 -2.98
CA GLY A 152 -13.58 -5.76 -1.70
C GLY A 152 -14.74 -6.38 -0.93
N GLY A 153 -15.99 -5.97 -1.19
CA GLY A 153 -17.19 -6.55 -0.59
C GLY A 153 -17.73 -7.79 -1.31
N SER A 154 -17.18 -8.17 -2.46
CA SER A 154 -17.73 -9.26 -3.27
C SER A 154 -17.68 -10.63 -2.60
N PHE A 155 -16.72 -10.86 -1.71
CA PHE A 155 -16.61 -12.10 -0.93
C PHE A 155 -17.69 -12.26 0.15
N ILE A 156 -18.42 -11.21 0.48
CA ILE A 156 -19.46 -11.22 1.53
C ILE A 156 -20.85 -11.38 0.92
N LYS A 157 -20.99 -11.23 -0.40
CA LYS A 157 -22.29 -11.25 -1.09
C LYS A 157 -22.77 -12.65 -1.53
N HIS A 158 -21.96 -13.67 -1.30
CA HIS A 158 -22.26 -15.05 -1.76
C HIS A 158 -22.29 -16.03 -0.63
#